data_af3ebcb03234746abb9ab9ce147677e1
#
_entry.id   af3ebcb03234746abb9ab9ce147677e1
#
_cell.length_a   1.000
_cell.length_b   1.000
_cell.length_c   1.000
_cell.angle_alpha   90.00
_cell.angle_beta   90.00
_cell.angle_gamma   90.00
#
_symmetry.space_group_name_H-M   'P 1'
#
loop_
_entity.id
_entity.type
_entity.pdbx_description
1 polymer ?
#
loop_
_entity_poly.entity_id
_entity_poly.type
_entity_poly.pdbx_seq_one_letter_code
_entity_poly.pdbx_strand_id
1 'polypeptide(L)'
;MRKFICICLVWLVVVGCRKAAPTPVVLPTLTPLSTLALSTVTATPPTPTPALIPTVTPSPTDTPTPTLPATAPPVAAPDLSLTAADVIIYPAPQLYVGDQATFQIIPHVPPEIPPGDVAVHISLDGELLVNDHLNRPNLGGAVTGLYEWAWQVNQPGNYTLTVELDPQDRLQAGDENPTNNLVTLTVTAAPAEAADAPPQRNWRTINTASAVIHVVEGTAADRDADKLAALVDQAVNRAATALQVVQTQPVEVFFIERIVGQGGYAGAAMVITYSDRNYAGGGLYEVLVHEAIHLLDNSFEPSDSFRFLTEGLAVWGTGGHYKQEPLDQRAAALLTETDQYIPLAQLIDNFYPAQHEVGYLEAGALVNYLTLTYGWERTRDLYSGLRRQPGLSEAQALDNALQQHLGKSLAQIEADWHTYLRRQPRDPNAAADLLTTIRYYNIMRQYQQQYDPTAYFLDAWLPTPGVLLDRDLTAELTRRPTAEANIALETMLEASDTALRQGQIARANGLLDSVERVLKNRGAFVDPLAASYLELVRLTADLGFQAQQIDVMDDQAVVLARSPNSTELRRFMLSLNGQTWKFSN
;
A
#
# COMPACT_ATOMS: atom_id res chain seq x y z
N MET A 1 -46.31 -54.61 10.02
CA MET A 1 -45.81 -55.96 10.35
C MET A 1 -44.31 -56.01 10.05
N ARG A 2 -43.53 -56.29 11.09
CA ARG A 2 -42.17 -56.90 11.16
C ARG A 2 -41.25 -56.73 9.94
N LYS A 3 -40.18 -55.88 10.06
CA LYS A 3 -38.81 -56.16 10.53
C LYS A 3 -38.08 -57.26 9.71
N PHE A 4 -36.99 -56.90 9.07
CA PHE A 4 -35.72 -57.65 9.24
C PHE A 4 -34.51 -56.71 8.97
N ILE A 5 -33.64 -56.65 9.98
CA ILE A 5 -32.33 -56.01 10.01
C ILE A 5 -31.33 -57.02 9.48
N CYS A 6 -30.49 -56.65 8.51
CA CYS A 6 -29.28 -57.42 8.16
C CYS A 6 -28.05 -56.56 8.47
N ILE A 7 -27.31 -56.94 9.52
CA ILE A 7 -25.99 -56.42 9.91
C ILE A 7 -24.95 -57.20 9.16
N CYS A 8 -24.21 -56.53 8.26
CA CYS A 8 -22.94 -57.09 7.71
C CYS A 8 -21.77 -56.41 8.42
N LEU A 9 -21.10 -57.21 9.28
CA LEU A 9 -19.78 -56.89 9.83
C LEU A 9 -18.74 -57.10 8.75
N VAL A 10 -18.03 -56.03 8.37
CA VAL A 10 -16.80 -56.12 7.55
C VAL A 10 -15.61 -55.87 8.47
N TRP A 11 -14.78 -56.86 8.60
CA TRP A 11 -13.49 -56.81 9.28
C TRP A 11 -12.49 -56.07 8.39
N LEU A 12 -11.99 -54.93 8.84
CA LEU A 12 -10.87 -54.21 8.21
C LEU A 12 -9.57 -54.63 8.90
N VAL A 13 -8.74 -55.35 8.19
CA VAL A 13 -7.37 -55.68 8.59
C VAL A 13 -6.51 -54.43 8.35
N VAL A 14 -6.07 -53.77 9.41
CA VAL A 14 -5.13 -52.67 9.36
C VAL A 14 -3.71 -53.25 9.32
N VAL A 15 -3.09 -53.22 8.14
CA VAL A 15 -1.66 -53.46 7.99
C VAL A 15 -0.93 -52.16 8.28
N GLY A 16 -0.31 -52.09 9.45
CA GLY A 16 0.48 -50.93 9.86
C GLY A 16 1.83 -50.85 9.14
N CYS A 17 1.98 -49.89 8.22
CA CYS A 17 3.31 -49.47 7.76
C CYS A 17 3.90 -48.49 8.79
N ARG A 18 4.87 -48.96 9.57
CA ARG A 18 5.72 -48.07 10.39
C ARG A 18 6.63 -47.26 9.46
N LYS A 19 6.41 -45.95 9.37
CA LYS A 19 7.41 -45.03 8.85
C LYS A 19 8.54 -44.90 9.88
N ALA A 20 9.78 -45.14 9.44
CA ALA A 20 10.99 -44.90 10.22
C ALA A 20 11.13 -43.38 10.51
N ALA A 21 11.47 -43.05 11.75
CA ALA A 21 11.78 -41.70 12.16
C ALA A 21 13.09 -41.21 11.49
N PRO A 22 13.17 -39.92 11.08
CA PRO A 22 14.43 -39.41 10.53
C PRO A 22 15.49 -39.29 11.63
N THR A 23 16.70 -39.75 11.30
CA THR A 23 17.88 -39.67 12.15
C THR A 23 18.25 -38.18 12.37
N PRO A 24 18.58 -37.74 13.58
CA PRO A 24 19.01 -36.36 13.80
C PRO A 24 20.39 -36.12 13.17
N VAL A 25 20.46 -35.07 12.34
CA VAL A 25 21.71 -34.55 11.79
C VAL A 25 22.48 -33.83 12.89
N VAL A 26 23.63 -34.34 13.29
CA VAL A 26 24.55 -33.69 14.23
C VAL A 26 25.33 -32.63 13.46
N LEU A 27 25.11 -31.35 13.81
CA LEU A 27 25.91 -30.24 13.30
C LEU A 27 27.29 -30.23 13.95
N PRO A 28 28.36 -29.95 13.20
CA PRO A 28 29.72 -29.90 13.76
C PRO A 28 29.90 -28.69 14.67
N THR A 29 30.45 -28.91 15.84
CA THR A 29 30.82 -27.92 16.84
C THR A 29 31.97 -27.05 16.31
N LEU A 30 31.74 -25.75 16.17
CA LEU A 30 32.78 -24.79 15.81
C LEU A 30 33.66 -24.50 17.02
N THR A 31 34.98 -24.71 16.87
CA THR A 31 36.03 -24.38 17.84
C THR A 31 36.20 -22.85 17.91
N PRO A 32 36.34 -22.23 19.08
CA PRO A 32 36.54 -20.79 19.18
C PRO A 32 37.94 -20.37 18.70
N LEU A 33 37.97 -19.37 17.81
CA LEU A 33 39.21 -18.73 17.36
C LEU A 33 39.74 -17.77 18.45
N SER A 34 41.02 -17.85 18.68
CA SER A 34 41.76 -17.09 19.67
C SER A 34 41.70 -15.57 19.42
N THR A 35 41.48 -14.83 20.50
CA THR A 35 41.49 -13.37 20.57
C THR A 35 42.90 -12.82 20.29
N LEU A 36 43.04 -11.99 19.26
CA LEU A 36 44.21 -11.10 19.08
C LEU A 36 43.94 -9.80 19.83
N ALA A 37 44.84 -9.50 20.79
CA ALA A 37 44.80 -8.26 21.55
C ALA A 37 45.24 -7.06 20.67
N LEU A 38 44.38 -6.07 20.55
CA LEU A 38 44.70 -4.79 19.93
C LEU A 38 45.20 -3.82 21.00
N SER A 39 46.43 -3.33 20.84
CA SER A 39 47.04 -2.34 21.71
C SER A 39 46.38 -0.97 21.48
N THR A 40 45.79 -0.40 22.53
CA THR A 40 45.27 0.97 22.55
C THR A 40 46.39 1.97 22.68
N VAL A 41 46.54 2.83 21.69
CA VAL A 41 47.32 4.07 21.79
C VAL A 41 46.39 5.19 22.26
N THR A 42 46.56 5.63 23.48
CA THR A 42 45.83 6.76 24.08
C THR A 42 46.52 8.06 23.66
N ALA A 43 45.86 8.84 22.80
CA ALA A 43 46.27 10.22 22.53
C ALA A 43 45.47 11.17 23.45
N THR A 44 46.18 11.90 24.28
CA THR A 44 45.66 12.97 25.14
C THR A 44 45.45 14.24 24.32
N PRO A 45 44.28 14.89 24.39
CA PRO A 45 44.08 16.18 23.73
C PRO A 45 44.72 17.31 24.55
N PRO A 46 45.26 18.38 23.89
CA PRO A 46 45.85 19.51 24.57
C PRO A 46 44.78 20.39 25.23
N THR A 47 45.12 20.86 26.45
CA THR A 47 44.34 21.78 27.27
C THR A 47 44.31 23.17 26.60
N PRO A 48 43.14 23.82 26.41
CA PRO A 48 43.10 25.19 25.91
C PRO A 48 43.51 26.20 27.00
N THR A 49 44.43 27.08 26.67
CA THR A 49 44.85 28.24 27.46
C THR A 49 43.72 29.29 27.48
N PRO A 50 43.38 29.87 28.64
CA PRO A 50 42.34 30.90 28.70
C PRO A 50 42.85 32.23 28.10
N ALA A 51 42.15 32.76 27.10
CA ALA A 51 42.37 34.07 26.54
C ALA A 51 41.83 35.16 27.50
N LEU A 52 42.65 36.17 27.77
CA LEU A 52 42.30 37.36 28.56
C LEU A 52 41.20 38.17 27.84
N ILE A 53 40.09 38.43 28.52
CA ILE A 53 39.00 39.30 28.05
C ILE A 53 39.39 40.75 28.32
N PRO A 54 39.40 41.66 27.34
CA PRO A 54 39.60 43.08 27.58
C PRO A 54 38.33 43.68 28.25
N THR A 55 38.56 44.39 29.35
CA THR A 55 37.58 45.15 30.09
C THR A 55 37.13 46.37 29.26
N VAL A 56 35.87 46.36 28.82
CA VAL A 56 35.27 47.49 28.13
C VAL A 56 34.65 48.44 29.14
N THR A 57 35.07 49.70 29.13
CA THR A 57 34.51 50.81 29.93
C THR A 57 33.09 51.14 29.39
N PRO A 58 32.05 51.30 30.25
CA PRO A 58 30.73 51.62 29.76
C PRO A 58 30.66 53.06 29.25
N SER A 59 30.20 53.22 28.01
CA SER A 59 29.78 54.51 27.42
C SER A 59 28.38 54.88 27.92
N PRO A 60 28.00 56.16 28.00
CA PRO A 60 26.71 56.57 28.54
C PRO A 60 25.55 56.03 27.74
N THR A 61 24.57 55.49 28.44
CA THR A 61 23.34 54.90 27.92
C THR A 61 22.43 55.99 27.37
N ASP A 62 22.23 56.01 26.06
CA ASP A 62 21.11 56.73 25.43
C ASP A 62 19.81 56.03 25.78
N THR A 63 18.85 56.79 26.30
CA THR A 63 17.48 56.32 26.61
C THR A 63 16.81 55.89 25.34
N PRO A 64 16.36 54.60 25.19
CA PRO A 64 15.70 54.18 23.98
C PRO A 64 14.34 54.87 23.83
N THR A 65 14.13 55.52 22.71
CA THR A 65 12.80 55.98 22.25
C THR A 65 11.91 54.73 22.12
N PRO A 66 10.64 54.78 22.64
CA PRO A 66 9.74 53.64 22.50
C PRO A 66 9.45 53.38 21.01
N THR A 67 10.02 52.32 20.48
CA THR A 67 9.67 51.80 19.16
C THR A 67 8.28 51.19 19.28
N LEU A 68 7.31 51.69 18.51
CA LEU A 68 6.01 51.02 18.34
C LEU A 68 6.26 49.56 17.91
N PRO A 69 5.53 48.60 18.48
CA PRO A 69 5.68 47.20 18.04
C PRO A 69 5.44 47.15 16.54
N ALA A 70 6.38 46.53 15.82
CA ALA A 70 6.20 46.27 14.40
C ALA A 70 4.91 45.46 14.24
N THR A 71 3.98 45.97 13.46
CA THR A 71 2.77 45.25 13.07
C THR A 71 3.24 43.93 12.45
N ALA A 72 2.83 42.79 13.01
CA ALA A 72 3.12 41.50 12.41
C ALA A 72 2.64 41.53 10.95
N PRO A 73 3.41 40.97 10.00
CA PRO A 73 2.93 40.89 8.62
C PRO A 73 1.55 40.20 8.64
N PRO A 74 0.61 40.63 7.80
CA PRO A 74 -0.68 39.98 7.69
C PRO A 74 -0.43 38.49 7.39
N VAL A 75 -1.07 37.60 8.14
CA VAL A 75 -1.09 36.17 7.85
C VAL A 75 -1.76 36.06 6.49
N ALA A 76 -1.09 35.43 5.52
CA ALA A 76 -1.68 35.18 4.21
C ALA A 76 -2.97 34.36 4.39
N ALA A 77 -4.02 34.68 3.64
CA ALA A 77 -5.24 33.89 3.64
C ALA A 77 -4.91 32.45 3.15
N PRO A 78 -5.64 31.45 3.62
CA PRO A 78 -5.48 30.10 3.09
C PRO A 78 -5.82 30.06 1.60
N ASP A 79 -5.20 29.17 0.81
CA ASP A 79 -5.44 28.99 -0.63
C ASP A 79 -6.10 27.63 -0.88
N LEU A 80 -7.43 27.64 -1.08
CA LEU A 80 -8.19 26.48 -1.56
C LEU A 80 -7.93 26.33 -3.05
N SER A 81 -7.57 25.14 -3.54
CA SER A 81 -7.27 24.96 -4.95
C SER A 81 -7.69 23.61 -5.52
N LEU A 82 -7.97 23.61 -6.84
CA LEU A 82 -8.36 22.43 -7.59
C LEU A 82 -7.65 22.42 -8.96
N THR A 83 -7.09 21.28 -9.32
CA THR A 83 -6.47 21.05 -10.64
C THR A 83 -7.12 19.87 -11.35
N ALA A 84 -6.82 19.71 -12.62
CA ALA A 84 -7.28 18.55 -13.39
C ALA A 84 -6.78 17.21 -12.81
N ALA A 85 -5.63 17.20 -12.16
CA ALA A 85 -5.06 16.01 -11.53
C ALA A 85 -5.80 15.59 -10.25
N ASP A 86 -6.57 16.49 -9.65
CA ASP A 86 -7.35 16.24 -8.43
C ASP A 86 -8.71 15.63 -8.75
N VAL A 87 -9.03 15.37 -10.03
CA VAL A 87 -10.25 14.69 -10.48
C VAL A 87 -9.89 13.35 -11.06
N ILE A 88 -10.07 12.29 -10.28
CA ILE A 88 -9.78 10.91 -10.67
C ILE A 88 -11.08 10.26 -11.14
N ILE A 89 -11.04 9.62 -12.32
CA ILE A 89 -12.21 9.01 -12.96
C ILE A 89 -12.05 7.49 -12.99
N TYR A 90 -13.09 6.79 -12.56
CA TYR A 90 -13.20 5.33 -12.65
C TYR A 90 -14.40 4.96 -13.53
N PRO A 91 -14.29 3.95 -14.41
CA PRO A 91 -13.10 3.17 -14.75
C PRO A 91 -12.12 3.95 -15.62
N ALA A 92 -10.84 3.65 -15.46
CA ALA A 92 -9.79 4.24 -16.29
C ALA A 92 -9.38 3.24 -17.40
N PRO A 93 -8.80 3.73 -18.54
CA PRO A 93 -8.64 5.13 -18.93
C PRO A 93 -9.81 5.66 -19.78
N GLN A 94 -10.77 4.81 -20.14
CA GLN A 94 -11.83 5.12 -21.10
C GLN A 94 -13.18 4.73 -20.54
N LEU A 95 -14.20 5.60 -20.73
CA LEU A 95 -15.59 5.30 -20.42
C LEU A 95 -16.31 4.77 -21.67
N TYR A 96 -17.28 3.88 -21.44
CA TYR A 96 -18.19 3.35 -22.46
C TYR A 96 -19.65 3.52 -22.02
N VAL A 97 -20.56 3.58 -23.00
CA VAL A 97 -21.99 3.58 -22.69
C VAL A 97 -22.34 2.32 -21.89
N GLY A 98 -23.05 2.51 -20.79
CA GLY A 98 -23.38 1.46 -19.83
C GLY A 98 -22.53 1.47 -18.55
N ASP A 99 -21.37 2.16 -18.54
CA ASP A 99 -20.55 2.27 -17.33
C ASP A 99 -21.24 3.07 -16.23
N GLN A 100 -21.06 2.62 -15.00
CA GLN A 100 -21.29 3.38 -13.78
C GLN A 100 -19.98 4.10 -13.44
N ALA A 101 -19.77 5.31 -13.94
CA ALA A 101 -18.53 6.03 -13.67
C ALA A 101 -18.55 6.67 -12.27
N THR A 102 -17.44 6.57 -11.55
CA THR A 102 -17.22 7.26 -10.30
C THR A 102 -16.11 8.29 -10.45
N PHE A 103 -16.37 9.49 -9.98
CA PHE A 103 -15.43 10.61 -9.96
C PHE A 103 -15.05 10.89 -8.52
N GLN A 104 -13.75 10.86 -8.22
CA GLN A 104 -13.21 11.36 -6.97
C GLN A 104 -12.60 12.73 -7.19
N ILE A 105 -13.01 13.69 -6.38
CA ILE A 105 -12.54 15.06 -6.39
C ILE A 105 -11.79 15.28 -5.09
N ILE A 106 -10.48 15.47 -5.16
CA ILE A 106 -9.54 15.53 -4.02
C ILE A 106 -8.80 16.86 -4.05
N PRO A 107 -9.47 17.98 -3.71
CA PRO A 107 -8.86 19.30 -3.76
C PRO A 107 -7.80 19.49 -2.68
N HIS A 108 -6.93 20.45 -2.88
CA HIS A 108 -6.08 20.95 -1.81
C HIS A 108 -6.92 21.86 -0.88
N VAL A 109 -7.17 21.36 0.33
CA VAL A 109 -7.88 22.11 1.39
C VAL A 109 -6.88 22.47 2.48
N PRO A 110 -6.59 23.77 2.72
CA PRO A 110 -5.74 24.21 3.82
C PRO A 110 -6.29 23.76 5.18
N PRO A 111 -5.41 23.49 6.18
CA PRO A 111 -5.84 23.02 7.50
C PRO A 111 -6.73 24.01 8.28
N GLU A 112 -6.73 25.28 7.90
CA GLU A 112 -7.57 26.33 8.47
C GLU A 112 -9.03 26.25 8.00
N ILE A 113 -9.30 25.51 6.92
CA ILE A 113 -10.63 25.35 6.32
C ILE A 113 -11.17 23.97 6.69
N PRO A 114 -12.26 23.87 7.47
CA PRO A 114 -12.93 22.59 7.67
C PRO A 114 -13.48 22.07 6.32
N PRO A 115 -13.15 20.83 5.91
CA PRO A 115 -13.61 20.31 4.62
C PRO A 115 -15.13 20.36 4.43
N GLY A 116 -15.91 20.16 5.49
CA GLY A 116 -17.37 20.24 5.45
C GLY A 116 -17.93 21.66 5.17
N ASP A 117 -17.10 22.70 5.26
CA ASP A 117 -17.49 24.07 4.91
C ASP A 117 -17.26 24.37 3.42
N VAL A 118 -16.52 23.52 2.70
CA VAL A 118 -16.22 23.70 1.28
C VAL A 118 -17.39 23.19 0.43
N ALA A 119 -18.10 24.09 -0.21
CA ALA A 119 -19.15 23.76 -1.16
C ALA A 119 -18.55 23.21 -2.46
N VAL A 120 -19.22 22.23 -3.07
CA VAL A 120 -18.83 21.59 -4.34
C VAL A 120 -19.97 21.71 -5.34
N HIS A 121 -19.73 22.34 -6.49
CA HIS A 121 -20.62 22.32 -7.64
C HIS A 121 -20.02 21.44 -8.75
N ILE A 122 -20.82 20.53 -9.30
CA ILE A 122 -20.43 19.73 -10.48
C ILE A 122 -21.47 19.95 -11.56
N SER A 123 -21.01 20.39 -12.73
CA SER A 123 -21.84 20.55 -13.92
C SER A 123 -21.32 19.70 -15.07
N LEU A 124 -22.23 19.14 -15.86
CA LEU A 124 -21.93 18.41 -17.08
C LEU A 124 -22.64 19.10 -18.26
N ASP A 125 -21.88 19.51 -19.28
CA ASP A 125 -22.37 20.31 -20.42
C ASP A 125 -23.15 21.56 -20.01
N GLY A 126 -22.80 22.14 -18.86
CA GLY A 126 -23.42 23.34 -18.30
C GLY A 126 -24.68 23.06 -17.46
N GLU A 127 -25.14 21.84 -17.35
CA GLU A 127 -26.21 21.43 -16.42
C GLU A 127 -25.61 21.15 -15.03
N LEU A 128 -26.09 21.84 -13.99
CA LEU A 128 -25.66 21.62 -12.60
C LEU A 128 -26.27 20.32 -12.08
N LEU A 129 -25.41 19.33 -11.80
CA LEU A 129 -25.80 18.01 -11.30
C LEU A 129 -25.59 17.83 -9.80
N VAL A 130 -24.59 18.51 -9.23
CA VAL A 130 -24.24 18.44 -7.82
C VAL A 130 -24.14 19.84 -7.22
N ASN A 131 -24.75 20.01 -6.05
CA ASN A 131 -24.61 21.16 -5.18
C ASN A 131 -24.57 20.63 -3.75
N ASP A 132 -23.36 20.38 -3.25
CA ASP A 132 -23.12 19.71 -1.97
C ASP A 132 -21.83 20.25 -1.33
N HIS A 133 -21.26 19.57 -0.34
CA HIS A 133 -20.03 19.92 0.35
C HIS A 133 -19.08 18.74 0.38
N LEU A 134 -17.77 19.00 0.54
CA LEU A 134 -16.79 17.94 0.81
C LEU A 134 -17.17 17.25 2.12
N ASN A 135 -17.39 15.96 2.09
CA ASN A 135 -17.98 15.22 3.21
C ASN A 135 -17.23 13.95 3.61
N ARG A 136 -16.13 13.63 2.95
CA ARG A 136 -15.34 12.45 3.26
C ARG A 136 -13.89 12.81 3.54
N PRO A 137 -13.28 12.29 4.64
CA PRO A 137 -11.83 12.32 4.80
C PRO A 137 -11.20 11.38 3.78
N ASN A 138 -10.06 11.75 3.20
CA ASN A 138 -9.29 10.78 2.44
C ASN A 138 -8.50 9.86 3.38
N LEU A 139 -8.07 8.70 2.88
CA LEU A 139 -7.29 7.72 3.65
C LEU A 139 -5.90 8.23 4.05
N GLY A 140 -5.34 9.17 3.32
CA GLY A 140 -4.01 9.71 3.57
C GLY A 140 -3.85 10.46 4.90
N GLY A 141 -4.93 10.63 5.66
CA GLY A 141 -4.90 11.23 6.98
C GLY A 141 -4.63 12.72 7.02
N ALA A 142 -4.24 13.35 5.92
CA ALA A 142 -4.46 14.77 5.76
C ALA A 142 -5.97 14.99 5.77
N VAL A 143 -6.45 15.96 6.50
CA VAL A 143 -7.89 16.33 6.53
C VAL A 143 -8.20 17.06 5.21
N THR A 144 -7.90 16.43 4.10
CA THR A 144 -8.33 16.85 2.78
C THR A 144 -9.69 16.21 2.57
N GLY A 145 -10.73 17.00 2.61
CA GLY A 145 -12.04 16.53 2.21
C GLY A 145 -11.99 16.06 0.78
N LEU A 146 -12.70 15.00 0.48
CA LEU A 146 -12.93 14.58 -0.90
C LEU A 146 -14.44 14.57 -1.15
N TYR A 147 -14.81 14.63 -2.43
CA TYR A 147 -16.16 14.39 -2.89
C TYR A 147 -16.20 13.24 -3.88
N GLU A 148 -17.16 12.34 -3.73
CA GLU A 148 -17.39 11.21 -4.63
C GLU A 148 -18.70 11.42 -5.36
N TRP A 149 -18.64 11.44 -6.69
CA TRP A 149 -19.80 11.56 -7.56
C TRP A 149 -19.92 10.37 -8.51
N ALA A 150 -21.10 9.77 -8.55
CA ALA A 150 -21.40 8.66 -9.45
C ALA A 150 -22.25 9.13 -10.63
N TRP A 151 -21.89 8.70 -11.85
CA TRP A 151 -22.56 9.07 -13.09
C TRP A 151 -22.81 7.84 -13.97
N GLN A 152 -24.07 7.66 -14.38
CA GLN A 152 -24.43 6.63 -15.37
C GLN A 152 -24.18 7.14 -16.79
N VAL A 153 -23.31 6.50 -17.53
CA VAL A 153 -22.97 6.84 -18.91
C VAL A 153 -24.05 6.30 -19.85
N ASN A 154 -24.95 7.17 -20.31
CA ASN A 154 -26.12 6.75 -21.12
C ASN A 154 -25.93 6.95 -22.63
N GLN A 155 -25.01 7.79 -23.06
CA GLN A 155 -24.80 8.10 -24.47
C GLN A 155 -23.30 8.27 -24.77
N PRO A 156 -22.84 7.94 -26.00
CA PRO A 156 -21.47 8.21 -26.39
C PRO A 156 -21.30 9.69 -26.75
N GLY A 157 -20.10 10.23 -26.50
CA GLY A 157 -19.78 11.61 -26.84
C GLY A 157 -18.67 12.19 -25.99
N ASN A 158 -18.42 13.47 -26.23
CA ASN A 158 -17.53 14.28 -25.39
C ASN A 158 -18.39 15.18 -24.51
N TYR A 159 -18.16 15.12 -23.23
CA TYR A 159 -18.86 15.88 -22.21
C TYR A 159 -17.91 16.90 -21.59
N THR A 160 -18.40 18.10 -21.32
CA THR A 160 -17.65 19.12 -20.60
C THR A 160 -18.00 19.03 -19.12
N LEU A 161 -17.12 18.45 -18.32
CA LEU A 161 -17.23 18.39 -16.87
C LEU A 161 -16.61 19.65 -16.26
N THR A 162 -17.38 20.37 -15.44
CA THR A 162 -16.90 21.52 -14.67
C THR A 162 -17.08 21.22 -13.20
N VAL A 163 -16.00 21.33 -12.42
CA VAL A 163 -15.98 21.22 -10.96
C VAL A 163 -15.55 22.56 -10.39
N GLU A 164 -16.34 23.11 -9.48
CA GLU A 164 -16.11 24.40 -8.83
C GLU A 164 -16.25 24.25 -7.32
N LEU A 165 -15.26 24.73 -6.58
CA LEU A 165 -15.26 24.77 -5.12
C LEU A 165 -15.61 26.17 -4.63
N ASP A 166 -16.38 26.26 -3.55
CA ASP A 166 -16.87 27.50 -2.95
C ASP A 166 -17.37 28.54 -3.97
N PRO A 167 -18.30 28.19 -4.87
CA PRO A 167 -18.75 29.03 -5.99
C PRO A 167 -19.39 30.36 -5.57
N GLN A 168 -19.61 30.55 -4.29
CA GLN A 168 -20.25 31.75 -3.72
C GLN A 168 -19.31 32.55 -2.82
N ASP A 169 -18.04 32.16 -2.73
CA ASP A 169 -17.00 32.82 -1.90
C ASP A 169 -17.49 33.03 -0.44
N ARG A 170 -17.89 31.91 0.21
CA ARG A 170 -18.50 31.94 1.56
C ARG A 170 -17.59 31.40 2.66
N LEU A 171 -16.38 30.98 2.34
CA LEU A 171 -15.45 30.47 3.33
C LEU A 171 -15.11 31.55 4.35
N GLN A 172 -15.35 31.26 5.65
CA GLN A 172 -15.08 32.22 6.72
C GLN A 172 -13.59 32.53 6.87
N ALA A 173 -12.71 31.59 6.55
CA ALA A 173 -11.27 31.77 6.56
C ALA A 173 -10.78 32.67 5.40
N GLY A 174 -11.63 32.92 4.41
CA GLY A 174 -11.28 33.54 3.14
C GLY A 174 -10.53 32.54 2.23
N ASP A 175 -10.23 33.02 1.01
CA ASP A 175 -9.42 32.31 0.04
C ASP A 175 -8.48 33.31 -0.64
N GLU A 176 -7.17 32.99 -0.68
CA GLU A 176 -6.18 33.90 -1.29
C GLU A 176 -6.38 34.03 -2.80
N ASN A 177 -6.82 32.93 -3.47
CA ASN A 177 -6.97 32.90 -4.92
C ASN A 177 -8.23 32.13 -5.38
N PRO A 178 -9.43 32.68 -5.27
CA PRO A 178 -10.66 31.98 -5.65
C PRO A 178 -10.74 31.61 -7.16
N THR A 179 -9.79 32.07 -7.99
CA THR A 179 -9.78 31.74 -9.43
C THR A 179 -9.21 30.38 -9.74
N ASN A 180 -8.48 29.73 -8.80
CA ASN A 180 -7.94 28.38 -8.95
C ASN A 180 -8.86 27.28 -8.36
N ASN A 181 -10.08 27.66 -7.96
CA ASN A 181 -11.09 26.76 -7.42
C ASN A 181 -11.94 26.06 -8.48
N LEU A 182 -11.69 26.33 -9.76
CA LEU A 182 -12.48 25.83 -10.87
C LEU A 182 -11.61 25.05 -11.85
N VAL A 183 -12.07 23.85 -12.21
CA VAL A 183 -11.47 23.06 -13.28
C VAL A 183 -12.54 22.64 -14.29
N THR A 184 -12.15 22.64 -15.56
CA THR A 184 -12.98 22.15 -16.67
C THR A 184 -12.23 21.06 -17.41
N LEU A 185 -12.85 19.88 -17.56
CA LEU A 185 -12.30 18.69 -18.18
C LEU A 185 -13.20 18.22 -19.33
N THR A 186 -12.60 17.60 -20.35
CA THR A 186 -13.36 16.84 -21.34
C THR A 186 -13.37 15.38 -20.94
N VAL A 187 -14.57 14.84 -20.72
CA VAL A 187 -14.82 13.41 -20.45
C VAL A 187 -15.37 12.77 -21.71
N THR A 188 -14.70 11.74 -22.22
CA THR A 188 -15.11 11.06 -23.43
C THR A 188 -15.72 9.69 -23.10
N ALA A 189 -16.92 9.43 -23.62
CA ALA A 189 -17.58 8.11 -23.54
C ALA A 189 -17.68 7.51 -24.95
N ALA A 190 -17.16 6.30 -25.13
CA ALA A 190 -17.25 5.54 -26.37
C ALA A 190 -18.58 4.75 -26.42
N PRO A 191 -19.05 4.35 -27.65
CA PRO A 191 -20.18 3.44 -27.77
C PRO A 191 -19.93 2.09 -27.09
N ALA A 192 -20.99 1.46 -26.56
CA ALA A 192 -20.89 0.13 -25.94
C ALA A 192 -20.41 -0.95 -26.93
N GLU A 193 -20.65 -0.78 -28.22
CA GLU A 193 -20.27 -1.70 -29.29
C GLU A 193 -18.90 -1.38 -29.91
N ALA A 194 -18.14 -0.44 -29.33
CA ALA A 194 -16.79 -0.15 -29.80
C ALA A 194 -15.93 -1.43 -29.79
N ALA A 195 -15.07 -1.57 -30.82
CA ALA A 195 -14.28 -2.80 -31.00
C ALA A 195 -13.32 -3.11 -29.84
N ASP A 196 -12.97 -2.09 -29.08
CA ASP A 196 -12.10 -2.14 -27.89
C ASP A 196 -12.90 -2.11 -26.57
N ALA A 197 -14.24 -2.08 -26.63
CA ALA A 197 -15.07 -2.12 -25.43
C ALA A 197 -14.87 -3.46 -24.70
N PRO A 198 -14.54 -3.42 -23.40
CA PRO A 198 -14.42 -4.65 -22.64
C PRO A 198 -15.79 -5.31 -22.47
N PRO A 199 -15.85 -6.65 -22.38
CA PRO A 199 -17.10 -7.35 -22.16
C PRO A 199 -17.70 -6.96 -20.81
N GLN A 200 -19.04 -6.91 -20.75
CA GLN A 200 -19.74 -6.86 -19.47
C GLN A 200 -19.45 -8.14 -18.69
N ARG A 201 -19.23 -8.02 -17.39
CA ARG A 201 -18.82 -9.11 -16.51
C ARG A 201 -19.74 -9.16 -15.29
N ASN A 202 -19.93 -10.37 -14.74
CA ASN A 202 -20.73 -10.59 -13.53
C ASN A 202 -19.86 -11.06 -12.38
N TRP A 203 -20.41 -10.98 -11.18
CA TRP A 203 -19.82 -11.61 -10.00
C TRP A 203 -20.17 -13.10 -9.95
N ARG A 204 -19.17 -13.94 -9.67
CA ARG A 204 -19.33 -15.35 -9.28
C ARG A 204 -18.97 -15.51 -7.82
N THR A 205 -19.83 -16.16 -7.05
CA THR A 205 -19.64 -16.40 -5.62
C THR A 205 -19.20 -17.84 -5.34
N ILE A 206 -18.21 -18.01 -4.46
CA ILE A 206 -17.65 -19.27 -4.02
C ILE A 206 -17.71 -19.31 -2.50
N ASN A 207 -18.29 -20.38 -1.93
CA ASN A 207 -18.36 -20.55 -0.48
C ASN A 207 -17.31 -21.56 -0.02
N THR A 208 -16.55 -21.21 1.02
CA THR A 208 -15.61 -22.08 1.71
C THR A 208 -16.01 -22.28 3.17
N ALA A 209 -15.17 -22.92 3.95
CA ALA A 209 -15.40 -23.08 5.38
C ALA A 209 -15.27 -21.76 6.15
N SER A 210 -14.39 -20.86 5.71
CA SER A 210 -14.05 -19.62 6.41
C SER A 210 -14.43 -18.35 5.66
N ALA A 211 -14.86 -18.44 4.39
CA ALA A 211 -15.11 -17.25 3.57
C ALA A 211 -16.25 -17.42 2.56
N VAL A 212 -16.83 -16.27 2.18
CA VAL A 212 -17.65 -16.07 0.98
C VAL A 212 -16.81 -15.25 0.01
N ILE A 213 -16.43 -15.83 -1.11
CA ILE A 213 -15.47 -15.25 -2.05
C ILE A 213 -16.20 -14.81 -3.31
N HIS A 214 -15.99 -13.57 -3.72
CA HIS A 214 -16.55 -12.98 -4.93
C HIS A 214 -15.43 -12.74 -5.94
N VAL A 215 -15.56 -13.29 -7.14
CA VAL A 215 -14.63 -13.07 -8.26
C VAL A 215 -15.42 -12.54 -9.45
N VAL A 216 -14.80 -11.65 -10.25
CA VAL A 216 -15.42 -11.18 -11.50
C VAL A 216 -15.16 -12.22 -12.59
N GLU A 217 -16.21 -12.69 -13.27
CA GLU A 217 -16.13 -13.68 -14.34
C GLU A 217 -15.17 -13.24 -15.46
N GLY A 218 -14.39 -14.17 -15.98
CA GLY A 218 -13.41 -13.92 -17.05
C GLY A 218 -12.19 -13.07 -16.61
N THR A 219 -11.87 -13.01 -15.33
CA THR A 219 -10.64 -12.42 -14.78
C THR A 219 -9.62 -13.52 -14.40
N ALA A 220 -8.41 -13.11 -14.03
CA ALA A 220 -7.42 -14.03 -13.49
C ALA A 220 -7.92 -14.71 -12.20
N ALA A 221 -8.67 -13.99 -11.36
CA ALA A 221 -9.26 -14.53 -10.14
C ALA A 221 -10.31 -15.62 -10.43
N ASP A 222 -11.11 -15.46 -11.48
CA ASP A 222 -12.07 -16.46 -11.90
C ASP A 222 -11.39 -17.74 -12.42
N ARG A 223 -10.33 -17.60 -13.22
CA ARG A 223 -9.50 -18.74 -13.68
C ARG A 223 -8.89 -19.52 -12.52
N ASP A 224 -8.37 -18.83 -11.52
CA ASP A 224 -7.61 -19.42 -10.42
C ASP A 224 -8.46 -19.63 -9.14
N ALA A 225 -9.78 -19.59 -9.26
CA ALA A 225 -10.73 -19.53 -8.15
C ALA A 225 -10.56 -20.63 -7.08
N ASP A 226 -10.34 -21.89 -7.51
CA ASP A 226 -10.14 -22.99 -6.56
C ASP A 226 -8.85 -22.83 -5.75
N LYS A 227 -7.79 -22.33 -6.38
CA LYS A 227 -6.52 -22.05 -5.71
C LYS A 227 -6.69 -20.87 -4.72
N LEU A 228 -7.40 -19.84 -5.12
CA LEU A 228 -7.68 -18.68 -4.28
C LEU A 228 -8.53 -19.06 -3.08
N ALA A 229 -9.55 -19.90 -3.27
CA ALA A 229 -10.40 -20.39 -2.18
C ALA A 229 -9.59 -21.11 -1.09
N ALA A 230 -8.69 -22.01 -1.49
CA ALA A 230 -7.81 -22.71 -0.55
C ALA A 230 -6.84 -21.75 0.17
N LEU A 231 -6.32 -20.74 -0.53
CA LEU A 231 -5.39 -19.77 0.03
C LEU A 231 -6.07 -18.83 1.03
N VAL A 232 -7.31 -18.40 0.74
CA VAL A 232 -8.14 -17.59 1.64
C VAL A 232 -8.41 -18.35 2.94
N ASP A 233 -8.84 -19.62 2.87
CA ASP A 233 -9.06 -20.45 4.06
C ASP A 233 -7.78 -20.55 4.92
N GLN A 234 -6.63 -20.74 4.30
CA GLN A 234 -5.34 -20.78 5.01
C GLN A 234 -5.02 -19.44 5.68
N ALA A 235 -5.23 -18.33 4.98
CA ALA A 235 -4.93 -16.98 5.48
C ALA A 235 -5.83 -16.60 6.65
N VAL A 236 -7.15 -16.81 6.54
CA VAL A 236 -8.11 -16.55 7.61
C VAL A 236 -7.83 -17.39 8.85
N ASN A 237 -7.52 -18.69 8.67
CA ASN A 237 -7.13 -19.56 9.79
C ASN A 237 -5.79 -19.12 10.43
N ARG A 238 -4.83 -18.63 9.64
CA ARG A 238 -3.58 -18.06 10.16
C ARG A 238 -3.85 -16.82 11.00
N ALA A 239 -4.68 -15.88 10.51
CA ALA A 239 -5.07 -14.67 11.21
C ALA A 239 -5.79 -14.99 12.53
N ALA A 240 -6.78 -15.89 12.50
CA ALA A 240 -7.52 -16.34 13.70
C ALA A 240 -6.59 -16.97 14.75
N THR A 241 -5.60 -17.75 14.29
CA THR A 241 -4.60 -18.36 15.17
C THR A 241 -3.68 -17.32 15.80
N ALA A 242 -3.20 -16.35 15.03
CA ALA A 242 -2.33 -15.28 15.52
C ALA A 242 -3.04 -14.43 16.58
N LEU A 243 -4.30 -14.08 16.35
CA LEU A 243 -5.12 -13.29 17.28
C LEU A 243 -5.73 -14.11 18.42
N GLN A 244 -5.62 -15.44 18.39
CA GLN A 244 -6.25 -16.36 19.35
C GLN A 244 -7.77 -16.15 19.44
N VAL A 245 -8.43 -15.95 18.29
CA VAL A 245 -9.87 -15.78 18.18
C VAL A 245 -10.51 -16.98 17.49
N VAL A 246 -11.80 -17.19 17.79
CA VAL A 246 -12.64 -18.20 17.11
C VAL A 246 -13.49 -17.46 16.07
N GLN A 247 -13.28 -17.75 14.81
CA GLN A 247 -14.14 -17.25 13.76
C GLN A 247 -15.53 -17.88 13.87
N THR A 248 -16.56 -17.05 13.94
CA THR A 248 -17.96 -17.51 14.13
C THR A 248 -18.79 -17.40 12.86
N GLN A 249 -18.38 -16.58 11.91
CA GLN A 249 -19.05 -16.38 10.62
C GLN A 249 -17.99 -16.35 9.51
N PRO A 250 -18.31 -16.82 8.28
CA PRO A 250 -17.45 -16.64 7.13
C PRO A 250 -17.17 -15.16 6.88
N VAL A 251 -15.94 -14.82 6.49
CA VAL A 251 -15.57 -13.46 6.05
C VAL A 251 -15.88 -13.28 4.57
N GLU A 252 -16.25 -12.07 4.15
CA GLU A 252 -16.42 -11.74 2.74
C GLU A 252 -15.11 -11.29 2.11
N VAL A 253 -14.81 -11.78 0.91
CA VAL A 253 -13.59 -11.51 0.15
C VAL A 253 -13.93 -11.21 -1.29
N PHE A 254 -13.51 -10.04 -1.78
CA PHE A 254 -13.68 -9.63 -3.17
C PHE A 254 -12.33 -9.62 -3.88
N PHE A 255 -12.18 -10.37 -4.95
CA PHE A 255 -11.02 -10.29 -5.82
C PHE A 255 -11.30 -9.38 -7.00
N ILE A 256 -10.46 -8.36 -7.17
CA ILE A 256 -10.56 -7.36 -8.25
C ILE A 256 -9.31 -7.39 -9.11
N GLU A 257 -9.41 -7.01 -10.39
CA GLU A 257 -8.27 -6.98 -11.31
C GLU A 257 -7.59 -5.60 -11.37
N ARG A 258 -8.26 -4.55 -10.90
CA ARG A 258 -7.67 -3.22 -10.72
C ARG A 258 -6.62 -3.25 -9.61
N ILE A 259 -5.47 -2.61 -9.83
CA ILE A 259 -4.48 -2.43 -8.76
C ILE A 259 -5.02 -1.37 -7.79
N VAL A 260 -4.94 -1.68 -6.50
CA VAL A 260 -5.28 -0.76 -5.43
C VAL A 260 -4.13 -0.72 -4.44
N GLY A 261 -3.45 0.40 -4.37
CA GLY A 261 -2.36 0.64 -3.43
C GLY A 261 -1.31 -0.45 -3.43
N GLN A 262 -1.20 -1.16 -2.32
CA GLN A 262 -0.24 -2.24 -2.08
C GLN A 262 -0.84 -3.64 -2.21
N GLY A 263 -2.04 -3.77 -2.75
CA GLY A 263 -2.62 -5.08 -3.07
C GLY A 263 -3.96 -5.39 -2.44
N GLY A 264 -4.46 -4.59 -1.49
CA GLY A 264 -5.76 -4.82 -0.87
C GLY A 264 -6.14 -3.77 0.15
N TYR A 265 -7.33 -3.93 0.71
CA TYR A 265 -7.82 -3.20 1.88
C TYR A 265 -8.92 -4.02 2.58
N ALA A 266 -9.13 -3.76 3.86
CA ALA A 266 -10.21 -4.33 4.64
C ALA A 266 -11.10 -3.25 5.26
N GLY A 267 -12.37 -3.60 5.46
CA GLY A 267 -13.38 -2.84 6.15
C GLY A 267 -14.42 -3.79 6.73
N ALA A 268 -15.64 -3.84 6.17
CA ALA A 268 -16.61 -4.91 6.45
C ALA A 268 -16.31 -6.20 5.67
N ALA A 269 -15.43 -6.15 4.66
CA ALA A 269 -14.93 -7.28 3.89
C ALA A 269 -13.49 -7.00 3.47
N MET A 270 -12.78 -8.02 2.98
CA MET A 270 -11.49 -7.86 2.31
C MET A 270 -11.72 -7.60 0.82
N VAL A 271 -11.00 -6.63 0.25
CA VAL A 271 -10.94 -6.40 -1.20
C VAL A 271 -9.49 -6.54 -1.64
N ILE A 272 -9.22 -7.52 -2.48
CA ILE A 272 -7.87 -7.98 -2.81
C ILE A 272 -7.62 -7.83 -4.29
N THR A 273 -6.54 -7.16 -4.64
CA THR A 273 -6.05 -7.11 -6.02
C THR A 273 -5.51 -8.47 -6.44
N TYR A 274 -6.06 -9.03 -7.54
CA TYR A 274 -5.52 -10.22 -8.15
C TYR A 274 -5.48 -10.08 -9.68
N SER A 275 -4.29 -10.01 -10.23
CA SER A 275 -4.05 -9.81 -11.66
C SER A 275 -2.77 -10.53 -12.08
N ASP A 276 -2.71 -10.98 -13.33
CA ASP A 276 -1.48 -11.58 -13.90
C ASP A 276 -0.33 -10.56 -13.99
N ARG A 277 -0.64 -9.25 -14.15
CA ARG A 277 0.32 -8.15 -14.12
C ARG A 277 0.16 -7.38 -12.81
N ASN A 278 0.63 -7.96 -11.71
CA ASN A 278 0.52 -7.38 -10.38
C ASN A 278 1.86 -6.81 -9.91
N TYR A 279 1.96 -5.49 -9.91
CA TYR A 279 3.12 -4.75 -9.43
C TYR A 279 2.91 -4.11 -8.04
N ALA A 280 1.81 -4.43 -7.35
CA ALA A 280 1.48 -3.74 -6.10
C ALA A 280 2.48 -3.95 -4.95
N GLY A 281 3.40 -4.90 -5.09
CA GLY A 281 4.27 -5.35 -4.00
C GLY A 281 3.46 -6.21 -3.01
N GLY A 282 4.06 -6.74 -2.01
CA GLY A 282 3.38 -7.64 -1.09
C GLY A 282 3.00 -9.01 -1.72
N GLY A 283 3.25 -10.12 -1.05
CA GLY A 283 2.79 -11.44 -1.52
C GLY A 283 1.29 -11.58 -1.33
N LEU A 284 0.61 -12.26 -2.24
CA LEU A 284 -0.83 -12.49 -2.11
C LEU A 284 -1.22 -13.11 -0.77
N TYR A 285 -0.45 -14.07 -0.28
CA TYR A 285 -0.72 -14.71 1.01
C TYR A 285 -0.54 -13.73 2.17
N GLU A 286 0.51 -12.91 2.13
CA GLU A 286 0.77 -11.88 3.13
C GLU A 286 -0.36 -10.85 3.16
N VAL A 287 -0.80 -10.36 2.00
CA VAL A 287 -1.93 -9.42 1.90
C VAL A 287 -3.21 -10.06 2.45
N LEU A 288 -3.52 -11.31 2.09
CA LEU A 288 -4.70 -12.02 2.60
C LEU A 288 -4.68 -12.19 4.11
N VAL A 289 -3.53 -12.54 4.72
CA VAL A 289 -3.42 -12.65 6.19
C VAL A 289 -3.56 -11.28 6.84
N HIS A 290 -2.91 -10.26 6.28
CA HIS A 290 -2.95 -8.88 6.77
C HIS A 290 -4.39 -8.36 6.83
N GLU A 291 -5.12 -8.45 5.73
CA GLU A 291 -6.51 -7.99 5.64
C GLU A 291 -7.46 -8.84 6.50
N ALA A 292 -7.20 -10.16 6.62
CA ALA A 292 -7.96 -11.02 7.52
C ALA A 292 -7.78 -10.64 9.00
N ILE A 293 -6.60 -10.14 9.40
CA ILE A 293 -6.37 -9.64 10.76
C ILE A 293 -7.24 -8.42 11.02
N HIS A 294 -7.32 -7.46 10.09
CA HIS A 294 -8.19 -6.30 10.22
C HIS A 294 -9.68 -6.65 10.38
N LEU A 295 -10.15 -7.74 9.75
CA LEU A 295 -11.52 -8.19 9.95
C LEU A 295 -11.72 -8.87 11.32
N LEU A 296 -10.74 -9.64 11.77
CA LEU A 296 -10.87 -10.45 12.99
C LEU A 296 -10.54 -9.66 14.25
N ASP A 297 -9.78 -8.57 14.18
CA ASP A 297 -9.47 -7.70 15.33
C ASP A 297 -10.70 -6.94 15.84
N ASN A 298 -11.74 -6.78 15.01
CA ASN A 298 -13.04 -6.28 15.43
C ASN A 298 -13.64 -7.07 16.61
N SER A 299 -13.24 -8.35 16.80
CA SER A 299 -13.61 -9.16 17.95
C SER A 299 -13.07 -8.63 19.28
N PHE A 300 -12.09 -7.74 19.26
CA PHE A 300 -11.54 -7.07 20.44
C PHE A 300 -12.29 -5.78 20.80
N GLU A 301 -13.34 -5.44 20.04
CA GLU A 301 -14.12 -4.20 20.20
C GLU A 301 -13.24 -2.95 20.30
N PRO A 302 -12.30 -2.72 19.37
CA PRO A 302 -11.52 -1.49 19.38
C PRO A 302 -12.45 -0.31 19.16
N SER A 303 -12.57 0.56 20.14
CA SER A 303 -13.46 1.73 20.03
C SER A 303 -12.88 2.83 19.15
N ASP A 304 -11.56 2.84 19.00
CA ASP A 304 -10.81 3.79 18.19
C ASP A 304 -9.60 3.09 17.59
N SER A 305 -9.52 2.99 16.27
CA SER A 305 -8.35 2.42 15.62
C SER A 305 -7.22 3.44 15.54
N PHE A 306 -6.11 3.18 16.21
CA PHE A 306 -4.86 3.91 16.01
C PHE A 306 -4.09 3.21 14.90
N ARG A 307 -4.02 3.86 13.74
CA ARG A 307 -3.48 3.29 12.50
C ARG A 307 -2.15 2.56 12.70
N PHE A 308 -1.23 3.18 13.43
CA PHE A 308 0.06 2.58 13.77
C PHE A 308 -0.06 1.19 14.42
N LEU A 309 -0.94 1.02 15.43
CA LEU A 309 -1.09 -0.26 16.11
C LEU A 309 -1.98 -1.24 15.32
N THR A 310 -2.96 -0.75 14.59
CA THR A 310 -3.83 -1.58 13.74
C THR A 310 -3.00 -2.23 12.64
N GLU A 311 -2.20 -1.43 11.91
CA GLU A 311 -1.29 -1.94 10.89
C GLU A 311 -0.16 -2.78 11.50
N GLY A 312 0.36 -2.36 12.66
CA GLY A 312 1.38 -3.13 13.37
C GLY A 312 0.89 -4.51 13.80
N LEU A 313 -0.36 -4.63 14.24
CA LEU A 313 -0.98 -5.91 14.58
C LEU A 313 -1.10 -6.82 13.35
N ALA A 314 -1.50 -6.26 12.21
CA ALA A 314 -1.62 -6.98 10.96
C ALA A 314 -0.25 -7.49 10.46
N VAL A 315 0.79 -6.65 10.47
CA VAL A 315 2.15 -7.04 10.11
C VAL A 315 2.73 -8.09 11.05
N TRP A 316 2.52 -7.94 12.36
CA TRP A 316 2.95 -8.94 13.35
C TRP A 316 2.29 -10.29 13.12
N GLY A 317 0.98 -10.34 12.94
CA GLY A 317 0.24 -11.59 12.75
C GLY A 317 0.53 -12.26 11.40
N THR A 318 0.84 -11.49 10.37
CA THR A 318 1.33 -11.96 9.07
C THR A 318 2.73 -12.55 9.20
N GLY A 319 3.60 -11.95 10.04
CA GLY A 319 5.00 -12.32 10.19
C GLY A 319 5.93 -11.63 9.19
N GLY A 320 5.55 -10.44 8.75
CA GLY A 320 6.25 -9.57 7.81
C GLY A 320 5.28 -8.67 7.06
N HIS A 321 5.79 -7.63 6.42
CA HIS A 321 4.99 -6.72 5.60
C HIS A 321 5.12 -7.06 4.10
N TYR A 322 6.29 -6.85 3.54
CA TYR A 322 6.55 -7.15 2.12
C TYR A 322 6.60 -8.66 1.83
N LYS A 323 7.18 -9.43 2.74
CA LYS A 323 7.30 -10.89 2.72
C LYS A 323 7.38 -11.41 4.15
N GLN A 324 7.19 -12.70 4.34
CA GLN A 324 7.45 -13.32 5.65
C GLN A 324 8.95 -13.23 5.98
N GLU A 325 9.26 -12.69 7.16
CA GLU A 325 10.64 -12.46 7.58
C GLU A 325 10.74 -12.23 9.09
N PRO A 326 11.94 -12.41 9.69
CA PRO A 326 12.16 -12.10 11.10
C PRO A 326 12.07 -10.58 11.34
N LEU A 327 10.90 -10.09 11.78
CA LEU A 327 10.62 -8.66 12.02
C LEU A 327 11.70 -7.97 12.85
N ASP A 328 12.15 -8.62 13.95
CA ASP A 328 13.14 -8.03 14.84
C ASP A 328 14.53 -7.84 14.19
N GLN A 329 14.93 -8.79 13.33
CA GLN A 329 16.21 -8.68 12.63
C GLN A 329 16.16 -7.59 11.57
N ARG A 330 15.05 -7.48 10.85
CA ARG A 330 14.84 -6.45 9.83
C ARG A 330 14.73 -5.06 10.47
N ALA A 331 14.01 -4.93 11.58
CA ALA A 331 13.94 -3.68 12.35
C ALA A 331 15.28 -3.32 13.00
N ALA A 332 16.08 -4.31 13.41
CA ALA A 332 17.45 -4.07 13.88
C ALA A 332 18.36 -3.53 12.77
N ALA A 333 18.25 -4.06 11.54
CA ALA A 333 18.97 -3.52 10.39
C ALA A 333 18.50 -2.08 10.06
N LEU A 334 17.19 -1.82 10.09
CA LEU A 334 16.64 -0.46 9.94
C LEU A 334 17.27 0.52 10.92
N LEU A 335 17.30 0.17 12.22
CA LEU A 335 17.79 1.03 13.30
C LEU A 335 19.31 1.23 13.27
N THR A 336 20.10 0.20 12.87
CA THR A 336 21.56 0.21 13.10
C THR A 336 22.39 0.32 11.83
N GLU A 337 21.82 0.05 10.65
CA GLU A 337 22.52 -0.07 9.38
C GLU A 337 21.97 0.87 8.29
N THR A 338 20.88 1.59 8.61
CA THR A 338 20.27 2.60 7.71
C THR A 338 20.09 3.92 8.45
N ASP A 339 19.75 4.98 7.71
CA ASP A 339 19.34 6.29 8.20
C ASP A 339 17.81 6.52 8.09
N GLN A 340 17.04 5.42 7.90
CA GLN A 340 15.63 5.47 7.57
C GLN A 340 14.69 5.32 8.79
N TYR A 341 15.23 5.05 9.99
CA TYR A 341 14.43 4.92 11.21
C TYR A 341 13.64 6.20 11.51
N ILE A 342 12.36 6.06 11.79
CA ILE A 342 11.46 7.17 12.13
C ILE A 342 11.15 7.11 13.64
N PRO A 343 11.41 8.18 14.44
CA PRO A 343 11.04 8.19 15.86
C PRO A 343 9.56 7.88 16.08
N LEU A 344 9.23 6.97 17.02
CA LEU A 344 7.88 6.44 17.19
C LEU A 344 6.80 7.52 17.31
N ALA A 345 7.05 8.58 18.09
CA ALA A 345 6.07 9.65 18.26
C ALA A 345 5.74 10.35 16.91
N GLN A 346 6.76 10.57 16.07
CA GLN A 346 6.57 11.15 14.74
C GLN A 346 5.81 10.19 13.81
N LEU A 347 6.19 8.90 13.84
CA LEU A 347 5.57 7.88 13.00
C LEU A 347 4.09 7.66 13.36
N ILE A 348 3.77 7.59 14.66
CA ILE A 348 2.39 7.39 15.13
C ILE A 348 1.47 8.51 14.65
N ASP A 349 1.92 9.77 14.76
CA ASP A 349 1.11 10.93 14.36
C ASP A 349 1.03 11.10 12.84
N ASN A 350 1.92 10.47 12.04
CA ASN A 350 2.01 10.63 10.60
C ASN A 350 2.15 9.29 9.87
N PHE A 351 1.41 8.26 10.26
CA PHE A 351 1.65 6.89 9.81
C PHE A 351 1.56 6.69 8.30
N TYR A 352 0.42 7.00 7.68
CA TYR A 352 0.23 6.77 6.24
C TYR A 352 1.05 7.70 5.32
N PRO A 353 1.31 8.98 5.67
CA PRO A 353 2.24 9.81 4.91
C PRO A 353 3.72 9.39 5.04
N ALA A 354 4.08 8.62 6.07
CA ALA A 354 5.44 8.13 6.25
C ALA A 354 5.87 7.17 5.12
N GLN A 355 7.18 6.89 5.05
CA GLN A 355 7.65 5.88 4.10
C GLN A 355 7.02 4.52 4.43
N HIS A 356 6.37 3.93 3.44
CA HIS A 356 5.47 2.81 3.63
C HIS A 356 6.12 1.60 4.32
N GLU A 357 7.20 1.05 3.74
CA GLU A 357 7.86 -0.14 4.30
C GLU A 357 8.43 0.12 5.70
N VAL A 358 9.01 1.32 5.92
CA VAL A 358 9.56 1.70 7.24
C VAL A 358 8.46 1.74 8.29
N GLY A 359 7.36 2.43 8.00
CA GLY A 359 6.25 2.59 8.95
C GLY A 359 5.64 1.25 9.36
N TYR A 360 5.34 0.40 8.38
CA TYR A 360 4.75 -0.93 8.63
C TYR A 360 5.72 -1.87 9.36
N LEU A 361 7.01 -1.85 8.99
CA LEU A 361 8.03 -2.65 9.68
C LEU A 361 8.19 -2.23 11.14
N GLU A 362 8.30 -0.93 11.42
CA GLU A 362 8.44 -0.43 12.79
C GLU A 362 7.22 -0.77 13.63
N ALA A 363 6.01 -0.58 13.08
CA ALA A 363 4.76 -0.90 13.77
C ALA A 363 4.66 -2.40 14.11
N GLY A 364 4.90 -3.27 13.12
CA GLY A 364 4.86 -4.72 13.32
C GLY A 364 5.93 -5.24 14.29
N ALA A 365 7.16 -4.72 14.19
CA ALA A 365 8.25 -5.10 15.08
C ALA A 365 8.04 -4.58 16.52
N LEU A 366 7.41 -3.40 16.69
CA LEU A 366 7.04 -2.94 18.02
C LEU A 366 5.95 -3.83 18.65
N VAL A 367 4.90 -4.19 17.90
CA VAL A 367 3.87 -5.14 18.38
C VAL A 367 4.48 -6.49 18.74
N ASN A 368 5.43 -7.00 17.94
CA ASN A 368 6.17 -8.20 18.25
C ASN A 368 6.96 -8.06 19.57
N TYR A 369 7.69 -6.97 19.76
CA TYR A 369 8.42 -6.68 20.99
C TYR A 369 7.50 -6.59 22.22
N LEU A 370 6.36 -5.91 22.11
CA LEU A 370 5.38 -5.80 23.19
C LEU A 370 4.83 -7.20 23.57
N THR A 371 4.48 -7.98 22.56
CA THR A 371 3.94 -9.34 22.74
C THR A 371 4.97 -10.28 23.40
N LEU A 372 6.23 -10.23 22.97
CA LEU A 372 7.29 -11.03 23.56
C LEU A 372 7.66 -10.60 24.99
N THR A 373 7.61 -9.29 25.27
CA THR A 373 8.06 -8.74 26.55
C THR A 373 6.98 -8.77 27.62
N TYR A 374 5.73 -8.45 27.25
CA TYR A 374 4.62 -8.29 28.21
C TYR A 374 3.56 -9.39 28.09
N GLY A 375 3.61 -10.22 27.04
CA GLY A 375 2.63 -11.25 26.73
C GLY A 375 1.48 -10.75 25.85
N TRP A 376 0.88 -11.68 25.10
CA TRP A 376 -0.21 -11.39 24.15
C TRP A 376 -1.43 -10.74 24.85
N GLU A 377 -1.85 -11.27 26.01
CA GLU A 377 -3.03 -10.73 26.72
C GLU A 377 -2.89 -9.23 27.03
N ARG A 378 -1.73 -8.81 27.56
CA ARG A 378 -1.51 -7.39 27.88
C ARG A 378 -1.39 -6.52 26.63
N THR A 379 -0.79 -7.05 25.57
CA THR A 379 -0.71 -6.34 24.27
C THR A 379 -2.10 -6.16 23.68
N ARG A 380 -2.94 -7.19 23.72
CA ARG A 380 -4.33 -7.13 23.30
C ARG A 380 -5.14 -6.15 24.16
N ASP A 381 -4.99 -6.19 25.48
CA ASP A 381 -5.70 -5.28 26.39
C ASP A 381 -5.30 -3.82 26.18
N LEU A 382 -4.02 -3.55 25.89
CA LEU A 382 -3.54 -2.23 25.46
C LEU A 382 -4.24 -1.81 24.16
N TYR A 383 -4.24 -2.66 23.13
CA TYR A 383 -4.88 -2.42 21.84
C TYR A 383 -6.39 -2.12 21.99
N SER A 384 -7.11 -2.98 22.70
CA SER A 384 -8.55 -2.85 22.97
C SER A 384 -8.91 -1.66 23.85
N GLY A 385 -7.97 -1.23 24.70
CA GLY A 385 -8.14 -0.13 25.65
C GLY A 385 -7.86 1.27 25.07
N LEU A 386 -7.28 1.34 23.87
CA LEU A 386 -6.96 2.62 23.24
C LEU A 386 -8.20 3.48 23.00
N ARG A 387 -8.07 4.78 23.25
CA ARG A 387 -9.12 5.77 23.04
C ARG A 387 -8.49 7.07 22.53
N ARG A 388 -9.07 7.63 21.47
CA ARG A 388 -8.76 9.02 21.07
C ARG A 388 -9.22 9.98 22.17
N GLN A 389 -8.37 10.93 22.51
CA GLN A 389 -8.65 11.90 23.55
C GLN A 389 -8.67 13.30 22.91
N PRO A 390 -9.74 14.08 23.09
CA PRO A 390 -9.80 15.42 22.52
C PRO A 390 -8.60 16.28 22.94
N GLY A 391 -7.95 16.91 21.97
CA GLY A 391 -6.80 17.79 22.19
C GLY A 391 -5.45 17.09 22.36
N LEU A 392 -5.40 15.75 22.29
CA LEU A 392 -4.14 15.00 22.25
C LEU A 392 -3.88 14.43 20.86
N SER A 393 -2.59 14.34 20.50
CA SER A 393 -2.17 13.56 19.32
C SER A 393 -2.30 12.06 19.58
N GLU A 394 -2.25 11.23 18.50
CA GLU A 394 -2.29 9.76 18.65
C GLU A 394 -1.08 9.26 19.47
N ALA A 395 0.11 9.85 19.28
CA ALA A 395 1.29 9.53 20.06
C ALA A 395 1.12 9.85 21.56
N GLN A 396 0.50 10.97 21.90
CA GLN A 396 0.22 11.35 23.29
C GLN A 396 -0.82 10.43 23.93
N ALA A 397 -1.88 10.08 23.19
CA ALA A 397 -2.89 9.15 23.67
C ALA A 397 -2.34 7.74 23.87
N LEU A 398 -1.46 7.26 22.96
CA LEU A 398 -0.76 6.00 23.13
C LEU A 398 0.22 6.03 24.31
N ASP A 399 0.95 7.13 24.54
CA ASP A 399 1.83 7.30 25.71
C ASP A 399 1.04 7.12 27.02
N ASN A 400 -0.13 7.76 27.13
CA ASN A 400 -1.01 7.61 28.29
C ASN A 400 -1.46 6.14 28.49
N ALA A 401 -1.85 5.46 27.39
CA ALA A 401 -2.28 4.07 27.45
C ALA A 401 -1.13 3.13 27.84
N LEU A 402 0.08 3.35 27.32
CA LEU A 402 1.28 2.58 27.70
C LEU A 402 1.62 2.75 29.18
N GLN A 403 1.54 3.96 29.70
CA GLN A 403 1.74 4.22 31.13
C GLN A 403 0.69 3.49 31.98
N GLN A 404 -0.58 3.52 31.57
CA GLN A 404 -1.67 2.86 32.28
C GLN A 404 -1.55 1.32 32.25
N HIS A 405 -1.30 0.72 31.09
CA HIS A 405 -1.32 -0.73 30.91
C HIS A 405 0.02 -1.41 31.21
N LEU A 406 1.14 -0.74 30.93
CA LEU A 406 2.50 -1.31 31.01
C LEU A 406 3.39 -0.61 32.03
N GLY A 407 2.98 0.55 32.59
CA GLY A 407 3.75 1.32 33.56
C GLY A 407 4.96 2.04 32.96
N LYS A 408 5.00 2.26 31.64
CA LYS A 408 6.10 2.92 30.91
C LYS A 408 5.58 3.92 29.92
N SER A 409 6.32 5.03 29.75
CA SER A 409 6.06 6.01 28.70
C SER A 409 6.45 5.47 27.33
N LEU A 410 5.92 6.07 26.26
CA LEU A 410 6.30 5.76 24.86
C LEU A 410 7.82 5.88 24.66
N ALA A 411 8.44 6.95 25.17
CA ALA A 411 9.88 7.14 25.09
C ALA A 411 10.68 6.06 25.83
N GLN A 412 10.18 5.55 26.96
CA GLN A 412 10.81 4.43 27.66
C GLN A 412 10.66 3.12 26.90
N ILE A 413 9.48 2.87 26.31
CA ILE A 413 9.25 1.69 25.45
C ILE A 413 10.19 1.74 24.24
N GLU A 414 10.31 2.88 23.56
CA GLU A 414 11.21 3.06 22.41
C GLU A 414 12.67 2.81 22.77
N ALA A 415 13.15 3.35 23.89
CA ALA A 415 14.52 3.15 24.37
C ALA A 415 14.81 1.68 24.70
N ASP A 416 13.87 0.99 25.37
CA ASP A 416 13.98 -0.43 25.71
C ASP A 416 13.96 -1.29 24.44
N TRP A 417 13.07 -0.98 23.51
CA TRP A 417 12.97 -1.65 22.21
C TRP A 417 14.25 -1.46 21.39
N HIS A 418 14.82 -0.26 21.32
CA HIS A 418 16.12 -0.03 20.68
C HIS A 418 17.23 -0.87 21.32
N THR A 419 17.21 -1.01 22.63
CA THR A 419 18.17 -1.86 23.35
C THR A 419 17.99 -3.33 23.01
N TYR A 420 16.73 -3.79 22.85
CA TYR A 420 16.38 -5.13 22.41
C TYR A 420 16.84 -5.36 20.97
N LEU A 421 16.52 -4.45 20.03
CA LEU A 421 16.89 -4.57 18.62
C LEU A 421 18.42 -4.64 18.42
N ARG A 422 19.20 -3.84 19.13
CA ARG A 422 20.68 -3.89 19.05
C ARG A 422 21.30 -5.23 19.45
N ARG A 423 20.53 -6.11 20.09
CA ARG A 423 20.96 -7.46 20.50
C ARG A 423 20.54 -8.55 19.51
N GLN A 424 19.76 -8.22 18.51
CA GLN A 424 19.30 -9.20 17.52
C GLN A 424 20.46 -9.71 16.66
N PRO A 425 20.39 -10.98 16.21
CA PRO A 425 21.33 -11.50 15.22
C PRO A 425 21.31 -10.63 13.95
N ARG A 426 22.49 -10.36 13.40
CA ARG A 426 22.63 -9.59 12.16
C ARG A 426 22.56 -10.52 10.95
N ASP A 427 21.75 -10.14 9.96
CA ASP A 427 21.81 -10.68 8.61
C ASP A 427 22.56 -9.66 7.74
N PRO A 428 23.70 -10.02 7.12
CA PRO A 428 24.49 -9.10 6.31
C PRO A 428 23.76 -8.55 5.09
N ASN A 429 22.66 -9.21 4.66
CA ASN A 429 21.86 -8.80 3.52
C ASN A 429 20.63 -7.97 3.92
N ALA A 430 20.25 -7.94 5.20
CA ALA A 430 19.00 -7.34 5.64
C ALA A 430 18.90 -5.85 5.29
N ALA A 431 19.99 -5.08 5.47
CA ALA A 431 19.99 -3.65 5.13
C ALA A 431 19.85 -3.41 3.63
N ALA A 432 20.57 -4.16 2.78
CA ALA A 432 20.48 -4.02 1.32
C ALA A 432 19.10 -4.43 0.80
N ASP A 433 18.53 -5.51 1.31
CA ASP A 433 17.17 -5.97 1.00
C ASP A 433 16.14 -4.91 1.41
N LEU A 434 16.20 -4.41 2.65
CA LEU A 434 15.31 -3.39 3.16
C LEU A 434 15.38 -2.09 2.35
N LEU A 435 16.58 -1.57 2.08
CA LEU A 435 16.75 -0.35 1.29
C LEU A 435 16.23 -0.51 -0.14
N THR A 436 16.35 -1.70 -0.72
CA THR A 436 15.80 -2.00 -2.04
C THR A 436 14.27 -2.10 -1.99
N THR A 437 13.69 -2.66 -0.93
CA THR A 437 12.22 -2.70 -0.73
C THR A 437 11.66 -1.28 -0.55
N ILE A 438 12.30 -0.45 0.27
CA ILE A 438 11.96 0.98 0.44
C ILE A 438 11.96 1.70 -0.91
N ARG A 439 13.03 1.49 -1.69
CA ARG A 439 13.16 2.07 -3.03
C ARG A 439 12.07 1.59 -3.99
N TYR A 440 11.76 0.30 -3.96
CA TYR A 440 10.68 -0.30 -4.75
C TYR A 440 9.35 0.42 -4.52
N TYR A 441 8.93 0.54 -3.26
CA TYR A 441 7.68 1.22 -2.92
C TYR A 441 7.68 2.71 -3.33
N ASN A 442 8.80 3.40 -3.17
CA ASN A 442 8.90 4.80 -3.57
C ASN A 442 8.74 4.98 -5.09
N ILE A 443 9.39 4.13 -5.90
CA ILE A 443 9.31 4.17 -7.36
C ILE A 443 7.93 3.71 -7.85
N MET A 444 7.36 2.66 -7.25
CA MET A 444 6.01 2.20 -7.54
C MET A 444 4.98 3.31 -7.32
N ARG A 445 5.06 4.03 -6.20
CA ARG A 445 4.17 5.16 -5.91
C ARG A 445 4.34 6.33 -6.88
N GLN A 446 5.58 6.63 -7.29
CA GLN A 446 5.83 7.63 -8.34
C GLN A 446 5.20 7.21 -9.67
N TYR A 447 5.29 5.91 -10.03
CA TYR A 447 4.60 5.37 -11.20
C TYR A 447 3.08 5.57 -11.07
N GLN A 448 2.49 5.17 -9.96
CA GLN A 448 1.05 5.31 -9.73
C GLN A 448 0.60 6.77 -9.86
N GLN A 449 1.26 7.69 -9.18
CA GLN A 449 0.91 9.12 -9.26
C GLN A 449 0.98 9.69 -10.68
N GLN A 450 1.95 9.26 -11.50
CA GLN A 450 2.18 9.83 -12.82
C GLN A 450 1.41 9.12 -13.94
N TYR A 451 1.15 7.81 -13.82
CA TYR A 451 0.67 6.96 -14.91
C TYR A 451 -0.58 6.16 -14.59
N ASP A 452 -0.90 5.96 -13.31
CA ASP A 452 -2.10 5.27 -12.86
C ASP A 452 -2.60 5.84 -11.51
N PRO A 453 -3.13 7.08 -11.50
CA PRO A 453 -3.64 7.69 -10.26
C PRO A 453 -4.74 6.86 -9.59
N THR A 454 -5.47 6.03 -10.35
CA THR A 454 -6.52 5.14 -9.80
C THR A 454 -5.98 4.06 -8.86
N ALA A 455 -4.67 3.79 -8.90
CA ALA A 455 -3.99 2.83 -8.04
C ALA A 455 -3.24 3.47 -6.86
N TYR A 456 -3.07 4.81 -6.85
CA TYR A 456 -2.26 5.48 -5.83
C TYR A 456 -2.93 5.37 -4.46
N PHE A 457 -2.24 4.73 -3.51
CA PHE A 457 -2.80 4.29 -2.23
C PHE A 457 -3.54 5.38 -1.45
N LEU A 458 -3.00 6.60 -1.37
CA LEU A 458 -3.59 7.66 -0.55
C LEU A 458 -4.88 8.24 -1.16
N ASP A 459 -5.02 8.15 -2.48
CA ASP A 459 -6.10 8.77 -3.25
C ASP A 459 -7.00 7.73 -3.95
N ALA A 460 -6.66 6.43 -3.87
CA ALA A 460 -7.44 5.39 -4.51
C ALA A 460 -8.86 5.30 -3.96
N TRP A 461 -9.82 5.17 -4.86
CA TRP A 461 -11.20 4.89 -4.47
C TRP A 461 -11.35 3.47 -3.93
N LEU A 462 -11.85 3.37 -2.70
CA LEU A 462 -12.03 2.14 -1.95
C LEU A 462 -13.53 1.91 -1.69
N PRO A 463 -14.29 1.36 -2.66
CA PRO A 463 -15.72 1.12 -2.49
C PRO A 463 -15.99 0.13 -1.35
N THR A 464 -17.08 0.39 -0.61
CA THR A 464 -17.52 -0.52 0.45
C THR A 464 -18.14 -1.79 -0.15
N PRO A 465 -18.20 -2.92 0.58
CA PRO A 465 -18.83 -4.16 0.11
C PRO A 465 -20.26 -3.99 -0.39
N GLY A 466 -21.07 -3.16 0.29
CA GLY A 466 -22.42 -2.83 -0.17
C GLY A 466 -22.41 -2.17 -1.54
N VAL A 467 -21.54 -1.20 -1.75
CA VAL A 467 -21.39 -0.53 -3.05
C VAL A 467 -20.91 -1.50 -4.12
N LEU A 468 -20.01 -2.45 -3.80
CA LEU A 468 -19.52 -3.45 -4.76
C LEU A 468 -20.63 -4.37 -5.27
N LEU A 469 -21.58 -4.74 -4.40
CA LEU A 469 -22.68 -5.65 -4.73
C LEU A 469 -23.92 -4.93 -5.29
N ASP A 470 -24.23 -3.74 -4.76
CA ASP A 470 -25.46 -3.01 -5.11
C ASP A 470 -25.33 -2.22 -6.41
N ARG A 471 -24.12 -1.84 -6.81
CA ARG A 471 -23.82 -1.15 -8.06
C ARG A 471 -23.10 -2.10 -9.01
N ASP A 472 -23.36 -1.98 -10.31
CA ASP A 472 -22.57 -2.69 -11.33
C ASP A 472 -21.22 -2.00 -11.53
N LEU A 473 -20.26 -2.33 -10.67
CA LEU A 473 -18.91 -1.74 -10.65
C LEU A 473 -17.86 -2.62 -11.33
N THR A 474 -18.26 -3.69 -12.02
CA THR A 474 -17.28 -4.63 -12.59
C THR A 474 -16.30 -3.97 -13.54
N ALA A 475 -16.74 -2.94 -14.29
CA ALA A 475 -15.87 -2.15 -15.15
C ALA A 475 -14.80 -1.38 -14.34
N GLU A 476 -15.21 -0.69 -13.28
CA GLU A 476 -14.33 0.10 -12.41
C GLU A 476 -13.32 -0.77 -11.66
N LEU A 477 -13.65 -2.03 -11.41
CA LEU A 477 -12.83 -2.98 -10.64
C LEU A 477 -11.94 -3.87 -11.51
N THR A 478 -12.12 -3.85 -12.84
CA THR A 478 -11.35 -4.70 -13.76
C THR A 478 -10.54 -3.92 -14.77
N ARG A 479 -10.91 -2.68 -15.07
CA ARG A 479 -10.17 -1.84 -16.03
C ARG A 479 -9.00 -1.13 -15.35
N ARG A 480 -7.93 -0.98 -16.11
CA ARG A 480 -6.69 -0.30 -15.71
C ARG A 480 -5.97 0.21 -16.96
N PRO A 481 -4.97 1.10 -16.84
CA PRO A 481 -4.23 1.58 -17.99
C PRO A 481 -3.64 0.45 -18.84
N THR A 482 -3.83 0.54 -20.16
CA THR A 482 -3.38 -0.45 -21.15
C THR A 482 -2.44 0.14 -22.20
N ALA A 483 -2.02 1.41 -22.07
CA ALA A 483 -1.03 2.00 -22.94
C ALA A 483 0.29 1.21 -22.86
N GLU A 484 0.99 1.07 -23.96
CA GLU A 484 2.25 0.30 -24.04
C GLU A 484 3.28 0.74 -23.00
N ALA A 485 3.36 2.04 -22.72
CA ALA A 485 4.26 2.60 -21.71
C ALA A 485 3.87 2.12 -20.28
N ASN A 486 2.57 2.10 -19.96
CA ASN A 486 2.09 1.57 -18.69
C ASN A 486 2.44 0.09 -18.54
N ILE A 487 2.12 -0.73 -19.57
CA ILE A 487 2.40 -2.16 -19.54
C ILE A 487 3.90 -2.42 -19.38
N ALA A 488 4.75 -1.67 -20.08
CA ALA A 488 6.20 -1.83 -19.97
C ALA A 488 6.71 -1.47 -18.55
N LEU A 489 6.26 -0.35 -17.97
CA LEU A 489 6.65 0.05 -16.62
C LEU A 489 6.13 -0.93 -15.56
N GLU A 490 4.88 -1.37 -15.67
CA GLU A 490 4.28 -2.33 -14.73
C GLU A 490 4.97 -3.69 -14.77
N THR A 491 5.31 -4.20 -15.97
CA THR A 491 6.05 -5.47 -16.10
C THR A 491 7.50 -5.34 -15.61
N MET A 492 8.13 -4.17 -15.70
CA MET A 492 9.44 -3.92 -15.08
C MET A 492 9.35 -3.86 -13.56
N LEU A 493 8.33 -3.25 -13.00
CA LEU A 493 8.08 -3.23 -11.55
C LEU A 493 7.80 -4.65 -11.04
N GLU A 494 6.96 -5.42 -11.73
CA GLU A 494 6.66 -6.82 -11.37
C GLU A 494 7.93 -7.70 -11.44
N ALA A 495 8.76 -7.55 -12.47
CA ALA A 495 10.04 -8.24 -12.58
C ALA A 495 11.03 -7.83 -11.47
N SER A 496 10.99 -6.56 -11.03
CA SER A 496 11.79 -6.07 -9.90
C SER A 496 11.31 -6.67 -8.58
N ASP A 497 9.98 -6.74 -8.34
CA ASP A 497 9.38 -7.40 -7.18
C ASP A 497 9.81 -8.88 -7.13
N THR A 498 9.68 -9.58 -8.24
CA THR A 498 10.09 -10.99 -8.36
C THR A 498 11.57 -11.17 -8.04
N ALA A 499 12.46 -10.34 -8.61
CA ALA A 499 13.89 -10.39 -8.34
C ALA A 499 14.21 -10.13 -6.86
N LEU A 500 13.55 -9.14 -6.25
CA LEU A 500 13.74 -8.78 -4.84
C LEU A 500 13.30 -9.92 -3.91
N ARG A 501 12.15 -10.55 -4.17
CA ARG A 501 11.68 -11.73 -3.41
C ARG A 501 12.62 -12.93 -3.52
N GLN A 502 13.31 -13.06 -4.65
CA GLN A 502 14.33 -14.09 -4.86
C GLN A 502 15.71 -13.72 -4.30
N GLY A 503 15.86 -12.57 -3.64
CA GLY A 503 17.13 -12.08 -3.11
C GLY A 503 18.11 -11.60 -4.18
N GLN A 504 17.66 -11.38 -5.41
CA GLN A 504 18.47 -10.89 -6.53
C GLN A 504 18.55 -9.35 -6.51
N ILE A 505 19.12 -8.81 -5.44
CA ILE A 505 19.12 -7.37 -5.12
C ILE A 505 19.70 -6.52 -6.26
N ALA A 506 20.79 -6.96 -6.87
CA ALA A 506 21.43 -6.21 -7.98
C ALA A 506 20.50 -6.12 -9.19
N ARG A 507 19.80 -7.21 -9.54
CA ARG A 507 18.83 -7.24 -10.63
C ARG A 507 17.62 -6.34 -10.35
N ALA A 508 17.06 -6.45 -9.14
CA ALA A 508 15.96 -5.60 -8.71
C ALA A 508 16.31 -4.12 -8.84
N ASN A 509 17.48 -3.71 -8.32
CA ASN A 509 17.95 -2.34 -8.43
C ASN A 509 18.20 -1.90 -9.89
N GLY A 510 18.73 -2.77 -10.76
CA GLY A 510 18.90 -2.45 -12.18
C GLY A 510 17.59 -2.16 -12.90
N LEU A 511 16.53 -2.93 -12.61
CA LEU A 511 15.17 -2.67 -13.10
C LEU A 511 14.61 -1.36 -12.55
N LEU A 512 14.74 -1.14 -11.24
CA LEU A 512 14.32 0.11 -10.60
C LEU A 512 15.05 1.34 -11.15
N ASP A 513 16.35 1.24 -11.44
CA ASP A 513 17.13 2.31 -12.11
C ASP A 513 16.52 2.69 -13.46
N SER A 514 16.12 1.68 -14.24
CA SER A 514 15.54 1.89 -15.56
C SER A 514 14.13 2.50 -15.47
N VAL A 515 13.27 2.01 -14.57
CA VAL A 515 11.94 2.60 -14.33
C VAL A 515 12.09 4.07 -13.89
N GLU A 516 12.93 4.34 -12.91
CA GLU A 516 13.14 5.69 -12.38
C GLU A 516 13.64 6.67 -13.48
N ARG A 517 14.52 6.21 -14.40
CA ARG A 517 14.96 7.03 -15.56
C ARG A 517 13.79 7.37 -16.47
N VAL A 518 12.88 6.43 -16.74
CA VAL A 518 11.70 6.70 -17.57
C VAL A 518 10.80 7.73 -16.89
N LEU A 519 10.53 7.57 -15.57
CA LEU A 519 9.70 8.50 -14.81
C LEU A 519 10.31 9.91 -14.77
N LYS A 520 11.61 10.04 -14.51
CA LYS A 520 12.33 11.34 -14.49
C LYS A 520 12.41 11.98 -15.88
N ASN A 521 12.42 11.20 -16.96
CA ASN A 521 12.46 11.67 -18.34
C ASN A 521 11.07 11.82 -18.97
N ARG A 522 10.02 12.05 -18.18
CA ARG A 522 8.64 12.26 -18.64
C ARG A 522 8.13 11.17 -19.59
N GLY A 523 8.43 9.91 -19.29
CA GLY A 523 7.97 8.76 -20.06
C GLY A 523 8.85 8.40 -21.27
N ALA A 524 10.02 9.00 -21.44
CA ALA A 524 10.93 8.65 -22.52
C ALA A 524 11.74 7.37 -22.18
N PHE A 525 11.56 6.33 -22.97
CA PHE A 525 12.25 5.04 -22.85
C PHE A 525 13.64 5.09 -23.55
N VAL A 526 14.54 5.92 -23.02
CA VAL A 526 15.90 6.11 -23.56
C VAL A 526 16.92 5.11 -22.99
N ASP A 527 16.61 4.50 -21.87
CA ASP A 527 17.42 3.45 -21.26
C ASP A 527 17.28 2.14 -22.06
N PRO A 528 18.38 1.42 -22.38
CA PRO A 528 18.31 0.21 -23.22
C PRO A 528 17.42 -0.90 -22.64
N LEU A 529 17.43 -1.09 -21.31
CA LEU A 529 16.60 -2.10 -20.68
C LEU A 529 15.12 -1.70 -20.75
N ALA A 530 14.78 -0.45 -20.43
CA ALA A 530 13.42 0.05 -20.55
C ALA A 530 12.92 0.02 -22.00
N ALA A 531 13.77 0.40 -22.97
CA ALA A 531 13.45 0.30 -24.39
C ALA A 531 13.16 -1.14 -24.83
N SER A 532 13.91 -2.12 -24.31
CA SER A 532 13.66 -3.55 -24.56
C SER A 532 12.29 -3.97 -24.04
N TYR A 533 11.89 -3.59 -22.84
CA TYR A 533 10.56 -3.90 -22.31
C TYR A 533 9.45 -3.30 -23.18
N LEU A 534 9.60 -2.04 -23.59
CA LEU A 534 8.62 -1.40 -24.48
C LEU A 534 8.55 -2.09 -25.85
N GLU A 535 9.68 -2.50 -26.44
CA GLU A 535 9.71 -3.26 -27.70
C GLU A 535 9.02 -4.62 -27.56
N LEU A 536 9.29 -5.36 -26.47
CA LEU A 536 8.65 -6.65 -26.19
C LEU A 536 7.14 -6.52 -26.02
N VAL A 537 6.67 -5.45 -25.36
CA VAL A 537 5.23 -5.13 -25.25
C VAL A 537 4.63 -4.92 -26.64
N ARG A 538 5.27 -4.13 -27.50
CA ARG A 538 4.81 -3.83 -28.88
C ARG A 538 4.75 -5.08 -29.74
N LEU A 539 5.82 -5.86 -29.77
CA LEU A 539 5.87 -7.11 -30.53
C LEU A 539 4.78 -8.09 -30.11
N THR A 540 4.45 -8.11 -28.82
CA THR A 540 3.38 -8.96 -28.28
C THR A 540 2.00 -8.41 -28.68
N ALA A 541 1.83 -7.09 -28.66
CA ALA A 541 0.58 -6.41 -29.06
C ALA A 541 0.32 -6.58 -30.57
N ASP A 542 1.34 -6.57 -31.42
CA ASP A 542 1.22 -6.82 -32.88
C ASP A 542 0.65 -8.22 -33.18
N LEU A 543 0.81 -9.18 -32.26
CA LEU A 543 0.20 -10.51 -32.35
C LEU A 543 -1.22 -10.58 -31.76
N GLY A 544 -1.77 -9.48 -31.25
CA GLY A 544 -3.08 -9.42 -30.60
C GLY A 544 -3.07 -9.91 -29.14
N PHE A 545 -1.89 -9.88 -28.47
CA PHE A 545 -1.75 -10.26 -27.06
C PHE A 545 -1.28 -9.08 -26.22
N GLN A 546 -1.72 -9.04 -24.97
CA GLN A 546 -1.28 -8.07 -23.99
C GLN A 546 -0.28 -8.75 -23.02
N ALA A 547 0.94 -8.21 -22.95
CA ALA A 547 1.95 -8.69 -22.02
C ALA A 547 1.47 -8.55 -20.57
N GLN A 548 1.68 -9.60 -19.79
CA GLN A 548 1.36 -9.66 -18.37
C GLN A 548 2.63 -9.73 -17.51
N GLN A 549 3.61 -10.52 -17.94
CA GLN A 549 4.91 -10.63 -17.29
C GLN A 549 6.00 -10.67 -18.35
N ILE A 550 7.11 -10.01 -18.09
CA ILE A 550 8.28 -9.99 -18.97
C ILE A 550 9.52 -10.28 -18.13
N ASP A 551 10.28 -11.26 -18.53
CA ASP A 551 11.56 -11.61 -17.93
C ASP A 551 12.66 -11.51 -18.99
N VAL A 552 13.55 -10.50 -18.84
CA VAL A 552 14.70 -10.28 -19.72
C VAL A 552 15.96 -10.78 -19.03
N MET A 553 16.67 -11.68 -19.70
CA MET A 553 17.94 -12.27 -19.26
C MET A 553 18.95 -12.18 -20.40
N ASP A 554 19.84 -11.22 -20.34
CA ASP A 554 20.85 -10.92 -21.38
C ASP A 554 20.23 -10.75 -22.78
N ASP A 555 20.45 -11.71 -23.68
CA ASP A 555 19.94 -11.74 -25.05
C ASP A 555 18.66 -12.58 -25.23
N GLN A 556 18.05 -13.04 -24.15
CA GLN A 556 16.82 -13.81 -24.13
C GLN A 556 15.72 -13.08 -23.37
N ALA A 557 14.48 -13.24 -23.83
CA ALA A 557 13.32 -12.77 -23.08
C ALA A 557 12.20 -13.81 -23.10
N VAL A 558 11.49 -13.89 -21.98
CA VAL A 558 10.25 -14.64 -21.83
C VAL A 558 9.12 -13.66 -21.60
N VAL A 559 8.07 -13.73 -22.41
CA VAL A 559 6.86 -12.93 -22.24
C VAL A 559 5.69 -13.88 -21.97
N LEU A 560 5.02 -13.71 -20.84
CA LEU A 560 3.70 -14.27 -20.59
C LEU A 560 2.66 -13.22 -21.00
N ALA A 561 1.75 -13.59 -21.88
CA ALA A 561 0.76 -12.66 -22.39
C ALA A 561 -0.59 -13.36 -22.58
N ARG A 562 -1.67 -12.59 -22.52
CA ARG A 562 -3.03 -13.09 -22.78
C ARG A 562 -3.70 -12.30 -23.91
N SER A 563 -4.63 -12.91 -24.62
CA SER A 563 -5.50 -12.15 -25.51
C SER A 563 -6.56 -11.40 -24.67
N PRO A 564 -7.11 -10.27 -25.16
CA PRO A 564 -8.07 -9.46 -24.41
C PRO A 564 -9.31 -10.20 -23.92
N ASN A 565 -9.73 -11.26 -24.63
CA ASN A 565 -10.93 -12.04 -24.34
C ASN A 565 -10.64 -13.43 -23.74
N SER A 566 -9.43 -13.66 -23.23
CA SER A 566 -9.03 -14.94 -22.63
C SER A 566 -8.28 -14.71 -21.33
N THR A 567 -8.48 -15.60 -20.37
CA THR A 567 -7.72 -15.65 -19.13
C THR A 567 -6.48 -16.55 -19.24
N GLU A 568 -6.34 -17.28 -20.37
CA GLU A 568 -5.19 -18.18 -20.58
C GLU A 568 -3.93 -17.39 -20.92
N LEU A 569 -2.86 -17.69 -20.19
CA LEU A 569 -1.53 -17.15 -20.45
C LEU A 569 -0.81 -17.96 -21.51
N ARG A 570 -0.30 -17.29 -22.53
CA ARG A 570 0.61 -17.85 -23.52
C ARG A 570 2.02 -17.39 -23.24
N ARG A 571 2.97 -18.31 -23.43
CA ARG A 571 4.39 -18.06 -23.27
C ARG A 571 5.04 -17.83 -24.63
N PHE A 572 5.73 -16.71 -24.77
CA PHE A 572 6.54 -16.37 -25.93
C PHE A 572 8.00 -16.32 -25.52
N MET A 573 8.87 -16.87 -26.39
CA MET A 573 10.32 -16.79 -26.25
C MET A 573 10.85 -15.85 -27.32
N LEU A 574 11.69 -14.90 -26.94
CA LEU A 574 12.32 -13.97 -27.86
C LEU A 574 13.83 -13.95 -27.64
N SER A 575 14.57 -13.65 -28.68
CA SER A 575 16.02 -13.46 -28.62
C SER A 575 16.41 -12.15 -29.25
N LEU A 576 17.43 -11.50 -28.68
CA LEU A 576 17.96 -10.24 -29.15
C LEU A 576 18.94 -10.47 -30.32
N ASN A 577 18.59 -10.00 -31.51
CA ASN A 577 19.41 -10.06 -32.70
C ASN A 577 19.95 -8.65 -33.05
N GLY A 578 21.20 -8.39 -32.67
CA GLY A 578 21.74 -7.04 -32.76
C GLY A 578 21.07 -6.10 -31.76
N GLN A 579 20.20 -5.20 -32.23
CA GLN A 579 19.46 -4.26 -31.37
C GLN A 579 17.95 -4.48 -31.39
N THR A 580 17.46 -5.59 -31.99
CA THR A 580 16.03 -5.85 -32.13
C THR A 580 15.66 -7.24 -31.58
N TRP A 581 14.54 -7.31 -30.88
CA TRP A 581 13.98 -8.54 -30.38
C TRP A 581 13.24 -9.31 -31.49
N LYS A 582 13.36 -10.63 -31.53
CA LYS A 582 12.65 -11.50 -32.47
C LYS A 582 12.12 -12.73 -31.73
N PHE A 583 10.95 -13.19 -32.15
CA PHE A 583 10.41 -14.46 -31.64
C PHE A 583 11.37 -15.59 -31.98
N SER A 584 11.69 -16.38 -30.95
CA SER A 584 12.47 -17.61 -31.12
C SER A 584 11.56 -18.71 -31.69
N ASN A 585 12.06 -19.46 -32.68
CA ASN A 585 11.29 -20.55 -33.31
C ASN A 585 11.04 -21.70 -32.34
#